data_0229e8f7e84973f174a3205a951947b5
#
_entry.id   0229e8f7e84973f174a3205a951947b5
#
_cell.length_a   1.000
_cell.length_b   1.000
_cell.length_c   1.000
_cell.angle_alpha   90.00
_cell.angle_beta   90.00
_cell.angle_gamma   90.00
#
_symmetry.space_group_name_H-M   'P 1'
#
loop_
_entity.id
_entity.type
_entity.pdbx_description
1 polymer ?
#
loop_
_entity_poly.entity_id
_entity_poly.type
_entity_poly.pdbx_seq_one_letter_code
_entity_poly.pdbx_strand_id
1 'polypeptide(L)'
;MDYITRFQKKKERESMYLSSMKKETKKTKKVFVSILFLSLFCLSMIFTAFAGPGELYQKKLESQSSTSSNDAEIRIGKKLFQTEIGKKEEQLLVMLDHELSLWNKGEDRYYLQWKTYNGYGRNGLKEGTERKEGDGTTPLGAYPISFAFGFPSSVNTKLPYKQIQKTSYWSGEKNTYNTWVESPTKISGERLYSYKICYEKALAIGFNQNPVVFGRGSAIFLHIKAPDTWESSGCITIEKQAMEELLPLLKEKLSIITLQKEEELQKY
;
A
#
# COMPACT_ATOMS: atom_id res chain seq x y z
N MET A 1 37.85 -75.24 28.54
CA MET A 1 36.76 -74.37 28.31
C MET A 1 36.99 -73.66 26.98
N ASP A 2 36.20 -73.99 26.00
CA ASP A 2 36.48 -74.05 24.57
C ASP A 2 36.60 -72.71 23.86
N TYR A 3 37.53 -72.61 22.92
CA TYR A 3 37.76 -71.45 22.02
C TYR A 3 36.50 -71.04 21.32
N ILE A 4 35.59 -71.96 20.99
CA ILE A 4 34.31 -71.79 20.37
C ILE A 4 33.39 -70.96 21.25
N THR A 5 33.34 -71.21 22.55
CA THR A 5 32.46 -70.48 23.50
C THR A 5 32.90 -69.04 23.71
N ARG A 6 34.16 -68.70 23.57
CA ARG A 6 34.71 -67.34 23.63
C ARG A 6 34.38 -66.58 22.35
N PHE A 7 34.40 -67.24 21.21
CA PHE A 7 34.13 -66.63 19.93
C PHE A 7 32.60 -66.26 19.77
N GLN A 8 31.73 -67.16 20.25
CA GLN A 8 30.28 -66.88 20.27
C GLN A 8 29.92 -65.73 21.21
N LYS A 9 30.49 -65.69 22.43
CA LYS A 9 30.29 -64.57 23.36
C LYS A 9 30.78 -63.23 22.81
N LYS A 10 31.83 -63.21 22.01
CA LYS A 10 32.35 -62.01 21.36
C LYS A 10 31.39 -61.50 20.27
N LYS A 11 30.87 -62.43 19.42
CA LYS A 11 29.84 -62.06 18.38
C LYS A 11 28.57 -61.55 19.00
N GLU A 12 28.08 -62.08 20.08
CA GLU A 12 26.91 -61.61 20.78
C GLU A 12 27.11 -60.21 21.36
N ARG A 13 28.28 -59.91 21.95
CA ARG A 13 28.58 -58.55 22.42
C ARG A 13 28.68 -57.52 21.30
N GLU A 14 29.28 -57.86 20.17
CA GLU A 14 29.36 -56.98 18.99
C GLU A 14 27.99 -56.75 18.40
N SER A 15 27.10 -57.75 18.31
CA SER A 15 25.73 -57.63 17.85
C SER A 15 24.90 -56.74 18.77
N MET A 16 25.02 -56.86 20.09
CA MET A 16 24.34 -56.00 21.06
C MET A 16 24.85 -54.56 20.99
N TYR A 17 26.15 -54.34 20.81
CA TYR A 17 26.73 -53.02 20.66
C TYR A 17 26.23 -52.31 19.38
N LEU A 18 26.20 -53.00 18.26
CA LEU A 18 25.69 -52.49 16.99
C LEU A 18 24.17 -52.18 17.04
N SER A 19 23.41 -53.01 17.76
CA SER A 19 21.97 -52.79 18.00
C SER A 19 21.70 -51.53 18.87
N SER A 20 22.53 -51.34 19.91
CA SER A 20 22.49 -50.18 20.78
C SER A 20 22.82 -48.89 20.01
N MET A 21 23.88 -48.88 19.20
CA MET A 21 24.25 -47.74 18.35
C MET A 21 23.18 -47.40 17.31
N LYS A 22 22.51 -48.40 16.71
CA LYS A 22 21.38 -48.17 15.80
C LYS A 22 20.15 -47.55 16.49
N LYS A 23 19.92 -47.87 17.76
CA LYS A 23 18.86 -47.27 18.58
C LYS A 23 19.17 -45.81 18.94
N GLU A 24 20.41 -45.49 19.31
CA GLU A 24 20.83 -44.11 19.60
C GLU A 24 20.81 -43.22 18.37
N THR A 25 21.30 -43.70 17.21
CA THR A 25 21.22 -42.92 15.95
C THR A 25 19.79 -42.67 15.48
N LYS A 26 18.85 -43.60 15.73
CA LYS A 26 17.43 -43.36 15.48
C LYS A 26 16.80 -42.33 16.43
N LYS A 27 17.22 -42.34 17.71
CA LYS A 27 16.75 -41.40 18.73
C LYS A 27 17.26 -39.98 18.46
N THR A 28 18.55 -39.83 18.12
CA THR A 28 19.17 -38.55 17.72
C THR A 28 18.57 -38.01 16.42
N LYS A 29 18.31 -38.82 15.39
CA LYS A 29 17.64 -38.40 14.18
C LYS A 29 16.19 -37.88 14.44
N LYS A 30 15.43 -38.57 15.32
CA LYS A 30 14.08 -38.09 15.70
C LYS A 30 14.11 -36.75 16.43
N VAL A 31 15.07 -36.59 17.35
CA VAL A 31 15.25 -35.32 18.10
C VAL A 31 15.68 -34.19 17.15
N PHE A 32 16.61 -34.46 16.23
CA PHE A 32 17.06 -33.47 15.25
C PHE A 32 15.95 -33.03 14.30
N VAL A 33 15.13 -33.97 13.82
CA VAL A 33 13.97 -33.67 12.96
C VAL A 33 12.91 -32.85 13.73
N SER A 34 12.64 -33.20 15.00
CA SER A 34 11.70 -32.42 15.83
C SER A 34 12.20 -31.01 16.13
N ILE A 35 13.50 -30.83 16.40
CA ILE A 35 14.10 -29.50 16.62
C ILE A 35 14.08 -28.69 15.32
N LEU A 36 14.33 -29.30 14.17
CA LEU A 36 14.25 -28.63 12.87
C LEU A 36 12.83 -28.18 12.54
N PHE A 37 11.81 -29.01 12.82
CA PHE A 37 10.40 -28.63 12.66
C PHE A 37 9.98 -27.52 13.64
N LEU A 38 10.44 -27.56 14.90
CA LEU A 38 10.16 -26.50 15.87
C LEU A 38 10.83 -25.18 15.48
N SER A 39 12.08 -25.22 14.98
CA SER A 39 12.80 -24.02 14.54
C SER A 39 12.17 -23.40 13.26
N LEU A 40 11.72 -24.23 12.32
CA LEU A 40 10.97 -23.75 11.12
C LEU A 40 9.60 -23.16 11.51
N PHE A 41 8.91 -23.76 12.48
CA PHE A 41 7.64 -23.24 12.98
C PHE A 41 7.82 -21.95 13.77
N CYS A 42 8.84 -21.84 14.62
CA CYS A 42 9.20 -20.59 15.31
C CYS A 42 9.67 -19.50 14.32
N LEU A 43 10.43 -19.85 13.27
CA LEU A 43 10.84 -18.88 12.24
C LEU A 43 9.64 -18.35 11.47
N SER A 44 8.63 -19.18 11.13
CA SER A 44 7.40 -18.74 10.50
C SER A 44 6.55 -17.83 11.40
N MET A 45 6.50 -18.10 12.70
CA MET A 45 5.81 -17.27 13.69
C MET A 45 6.51 -15.93 13.94
N ILE A 46 7.86 -15.90 13.90
CA ILE A 46 8.63 -14.66 14.05
C ILE A 46 8.45 -13.76 12.80
N PHE A 47 8.37 -14.34 11.60
CA PHE A 47 8.13 -13.58 10.37
C PHE A 47 6.73 -12.94 10.35
N THR A 48 5.69 -13.59 10.91
CA THR A 48 4.34 -13.00 10.99
C THR A 48 4.22 -11.90 12.04
N ALA A 49 5.09 -11.89 13.07
CA ALA A 49 5.09 -10.87 14.12
C ALA A 49 5.68 -9.51 13.67
N PHE A 50 6.38 -9.46 12.53
CA PHE A 50 6.99 -8.26 11.96
C PHE A 50 6.44 -7.85 10.58
N ALA A 51 5.41 -8.55 10.08
CA ALA A 51 4.79 -8.18 8.83
C ALA A 51 4.08 -6.82 8.97
N GLY A 52 4.50 -5.84 8.19
CA GLY A 52 3.83 -4.52 8.15
C GLY A 52 2.42 -4.61 7.59
N PRO A 53 1.57 -3.57 7.78
CA PRO A 53 0.19 -3.56 7.29
C PRO A 53 0.06 -3.89 5.81
N GLY A 54 0.98 -3.43 4.97
CA GLY A 54 1.01 -3.73 3.53
C GLY A 54 1.28 -5.20 3.22
N GLU A 55 2.21 -5.87 3.94
CA GLU A 55 2.48 -7.30 3.77
C GLU A 55 1.30 -8.17 4.23
N LEU A 56 0.65 -7.78 5.34
CA LEU A 56 -0.58 -8.45 5.81
C LEU A 56 -1.71 -8.29 4.80
N TYR A 57 -1.81 -7.14 4.14
CA TYR A 57 -2.77 -6.89 3.08
C TYR A 57 -2.49 -7.79 1.86
N GLN A 58 -1.25 -7.89 1.39
CA GLN A 58 -0.87 -8.78 0.30
C GLN A 58 -1.19 -10.25 0.60
N LYS A 59 -0.86 -10.73 1.80
CA LYS A 59 -1.24 -12.08 2.26
C LYS A 59 -2.75 -12.29 2.28
N LYS A 60 -3.53 -11.26 2.65
CA LYS A 60 -4.99 -11.31 2.61
C LYS A 60 -5.52 -11.42 1.19
N LEU A 61 -4.93 -10.67 0.23
CA LEU A 61 -5.29 -10.79 -1.19
C LEU A 61 -5.03 -12.21 -1.73
N GLU A 62 -3.89 -12.81 -1.40
CA GLU A 62 -3.52 -14.17 -1.80
C GLU A 62 -4.44 -15.25 -1.19
N SER A 63 -4.96 -15.02 0.02
CA SER A 63 -5.79 -15.97 0.77
C SER A 63 -7.29 -15.88 0.47
N GLN A 64 -7.78 -14.81 -0.18
CA GLN A 64 -9.19 -14.69 -0.54
C GLN A 64 -9.54 -15.67 -1.67
N SER A 65 -10.54 -16.51 -1.43
CA SER A 65 -11.04 -17.43 -2.46
C SER A 65 -11.54 -16.61 -3.66
N SER A 66 -11.11 -16.99 -4.85
CA SER A 66 -11.32 -16.26 -6.11
C SER A 66 -12.79 -15.86 -6.39
N THR A 67 -13.75 -16.63 -5.88
CA THR A 67 -15.18 -16.43 -6.14
C THR A 67 -15.77 -15.25 -5.38
N SER A 68 -15.48 -15.11 -4.07
CA SER A 68 -16.05 -14.02 -3.25
C SER A 68 -15.40 -12.65 -3.57
N SER A 69 -14.13 -12.66 -3.96
CA SER A 69 -13.42 -11.45 -4.42
C SER A 69 -14.02 -10.93 -5.74
N ASN A 70 -14.30 -11.82 -6.68
CA ASN A 70 -14.88 -11.45 -7.99
C ASN A 70 -16.28 -10.83 -7.85
N ASP A 71 -17.13 -11.36 -6.97
CA ASP A 71 -18.48 -10.81 -6.73
C ASP A 71 -18.42 -9.39 -6.11
N ALA A 72 -17.49 -9.14 -5.19
CA ALA A 72 -17.28 -7.81 -4.62
C ALA A 72 -16.80 -6.81 -5.68
N GLU A 73 -15.84 -7.20 -6.52
CA GLU A 73 -15.33 -6.36 -7.62
C GLU A 73 -16.43 -6.03 -8.64
N ILE A 74 -17.24 -7.01 -9.04
CA ILE A 74 -18.38 -6.80 -9.93
C ILE A 74 -19.37 -5.81 -9.32
N ARG A 75 -19.70 -5.98 -8.04
CA ARG A 75 -20.64 -5.11 -7.32
C ARG A 75 -20.13 -3.67 -7.25
N ILE A 76 -18.87 -3.47 -6.85
CA ILE A 76 -18.24 -2.14 -6.78
C ILE A 76 -18.19 -1.52 -8.19
N GLY A 77 -17.76 -2.25 -9.21
CA GLY A 77 -17.69 -1.78 -10.58
C GLY A 77 -19.04 -1.32 -11.13
N LYS A 78 -20.15 -2.02 -10.82
CA LYS A 78 -21.51 -1.61 -11.18
C LYS A 78 -21.94 -0.35 -10.43
N LYS A 79 -21.63 -0.25 -9.12
CA LYS A 79 -21.93 0.96 -8.33
C LYS A 79 -21.19 2.18 -8.87
N LEU A 80 -19.89 2.06 -9.16
CA LEU A 80 -19.08 3.13 -9.75
C LEU A 80 -19.68 3.63 -11.07
N PHE A 81 -20.13 2.73 -11.92
CA PHE A 81 -20.75 3.08 -13.22
C PHE A 81 -22.04 3.89 -13.09
N GLN A 82 -22.76 3.74 -11.97
CA GLN A 82 -24.00 4.45 -11.68
C GLN A 82 -23.78 5.83 -11.03
N THR A 83 -22.59 6.11 -10.50
CA THR A 83 -22.28 7.41 -9.85
C THR A 83 -22.22 8.54 -10.88
N GLU A 84 -22.48 9.78 -10.45
CA GLU A 84 -22.37 10.95 -11.33
C GLU A 84 -20.94 11.18 -11.85
N ILE A 85 -19.93 10.89 -11.02
CA ILE A 85 -18.54 10.95 -11.45
C ILE A 85 -18.20 9.79 -12.40
N GLY A 86 -18.73 8.60 -12.15
CA GLY A 86 -18.52 7.43 -13.01
C GLY A 86 -19.15 7.57 -14.40
N LYS A 87 -20.19 8.36 -14.56
CA LYS A 87 -20.75 8.71 -15.87
C LYS A 87 -19.79 9.57 -16.70
N LYS A 88 -18.97 10.40 -16.06
CA LYS A 88 -18.10 11.42 -16.69
C LYS A 88 -16.68 10.94 -16.91
N GLU A 89 -16.16 10.06 -16.04
CA GLU A 89 -14.76 9.62 -16.06
C GLU A 89 -14.60 8.29 -16.79
N GLU A 90 -13.48 8.12 -17.50
CA GLU A 90 -13.08 6.87 -18.13
C GLU A 90 -12.23 5.99 -17.23
N GLN A 91 -11.69 6.59 -16.17
CA GLN A 91 -10.86 5.92 -15.18
C GLN A 91 -11.03 6.55 -13.80
N LEU A 92 -11.09 5.72 -12.77
CA LEU A 92 -11.21 6.14 -11.38
C LEU A 92 -10.18 5.46 -10.50
N LEU A 93 -9.53 6.23 -9.64
CA LEU A 93 -8.93 5.72 -8.41
C LEU A 93 -10.00 5.69 -7.33
N VAL A 94 -10.05 4.62 -6.56
CA VAL A 94 -10.96 4.48 -5.42
C VAL A 94 -10.15 4.10 -4.19
N MET A 95 -10.14 4.96 -3.19
CA MET A 95 -9.64 4.64 -1.86
C MET A 95 -10.83 4.27 -0.99
N LEU A 96 -10.92 3.00 -0.63
CA LEU A 96 -11.91 2.46 0.31
C LEU A 96 -11.18 2.00 1.56
N ASP A 97 -11.21 2.83 2.60
CA ASP A 97 -10.42 2.64 3.82
C ASP A 97 -8.93 2.44 3.47
N HIS A 98 -8.36 1.29 3.77
CA HIS A 98 -6.95 0.95 3.50
C HIS A 98 -6.72 0.22 2.17
N GLU A 99 -7.65 0.26 1.23
CA GLU A 99 -7.46 -0.27 -0.13
C GLU A 99 -7.56 0.83 -1.17
N LEU A 100 -6.47 1.09 -1.90
CA LEU A 100 -6.46 1.93 -3.08
C LEU A 100 -6.53 1.06 -4.33
N SER A 101 -7.48 1.34 -5.20
CA SER A 101 -7.75 0.57 -6.41
C SER A 101 -7.94 1.45 -7.65
N LEU A 102 -7.51 0.95 -8.81
CA LEU A 102 -7.66 1.61 -10.12
C LEU A 102 -8.70 0.86 -10.95
N TRP A 103 -9.65 1.60 -11.50
CA TRP A 103 -10.78 1.08 -12.24
C TRP A 103 -10.91 1.74 -13.60
N ASN A 104 -11.09 0.95 -14.66
CA ASN A 104 -11.37 1.43 -16.01
C ASN A 104 -12.83 1.22 -16.36
N LYS A 105 -13.44 2.23 -16.98
CA LYS A 105 -14.82 2.17 -17.47
C LYS A 105 -14.92 1.18 -18.62
N GLY A 106 -15.91 0.31 -18.57
CA GLY A 106 -16.31 -0.59 -19.64
C GLY A 106 -17.73 -0.26 -20.11
N GLU A 107 -18.36 -1.19 -20.82
CA GLU A 107 -19.70 -0.98 -21.41
C GLU A 107 -20.81 -1.01 -20.35
N ASP A 108 -20.71 -1.88 -19.35
CA ASP A 108 -21.74 -2.15 -18.34
C ASP A 108 -21.33 -1.84 -16.91
N ARG A 109 -20.04 -1.67 -16.67
CA ARG A 109 -19.45 -1.40 -15.35
C ARG A 109 -18.02 -0.90 -15.46
N TYR A 110 -17.44 -0.52 -14.32
CA TYR A 110 -16.00 -0.38 -14.15
C TYR A 110 -15.34 -1.75 -13.87
N TYR A 111 -14.15 -1.94 -14.41
CA TYR A 111 -13.34 -3.14 -14.26
C TYR A 111 -12.08 -2.80 -13.47
N LEU A 112 -11.81 -3.59 -12.42
CA LEU A 112 -10.59 -3.45 -11.62
C LEU A 112 -9.36 -3.73 -12.50
N GLN A 113 -8.37 -2.83 -12.43
CA GLN A 113 -7.10 -2.96 -13.14
C GLN A 113 -5.93 -3.22 -12.20
N TRP A 114 -5.97 -2.63 -11.02
CA TRP A 114 -4.89 -2.68 -10.05
C TRP A 114 -5.40 -2.30 -8.66
N LYS A 115 -4.79 -2.84 -7.61
CA LYS A 115 -5.07 -2.46 -6.23
C LYS A 115 -3.88 -2.68 -5.31
N THR A 116 -3.82 -1.91 -4.23
CA THR A 116 -2.77 -2.00 -3.20
C THR A 116 -3.30 -1.54 -1.84
N TYR A 117 -2.52 -1.82 -0.79
CA TYR A 117 -2.73 -1.21 0.52
C TYR A 117 -2.33 0.27 0.49
N ASN A 118 -3.08 1.12 1.20
CA ASN A 118 -2.74 2.53 1.41
C ASN A 118 -2.81 2.94 2.88
N GLY A 119 -1.97 3.91 3.24
CA GLY A 119 -2.14 4.70 4.44
C GLY A 119 -2.86 6.02 4.14
N TYR A 120 -3.24 6.74 5.20
CA TYR A 120 -3.89 8.05 5.12
C TYR A 120 -3.51 8.93 6.32
N GLY A 121 -4.19 10.04 6.51
CA GLY A 121 -3.93 11.00 7.59
C GLY A 121 -3.98 10.36 8.98
N ARG A 122 -3.00 10.67 9.85
CA ARG A 122 -2.88 10.09 11.21
C ARG A 122 -4.12 10.27 12.10
N ASN A 123 -5.00 11.21 11.78
CA ASN A 123 -6.26 11.44 12.49
C ASN A 123 -7.48 10.91 11.72
N GLY A 124 -7.25 9.99 10.76
CA GLY A 124 -8.31 9.29 10.03
C GLY A 124 -8.85 10.06 8.82
N LEU A 125 -10.08 9.76 8.47
CA LEU A 125 -10.80 10.30 7.33
C LEU A 125 -11.85 11.32 7.81
N LYS A 126 -12.10 12.37 7.00
CA LYS A 126 -13.07 13.41 7.35
C LYS A 126 -13.72 14.00 6.10
N GLU A 127 -15.00 14.34 6.16
CA GLU A 127 -15.69 15.03 5.06
C GLU A 127 -14.90 16.27 4.61
N GLY A 128 -14.64 16.38 3.30
CA GLY A 128 -13.76 17.42 2.75
C GLY A 128 -14.21 18.84 3.11
N THR A 129 -15.52 19.08 3.23
CA THR A 129 -16.10 20.36 3.62
C THR A 129 -15.87 20.72 5.09
N GLU A 130 -15.64 19.74 5.94
CA GLU A 130 -15.45 19.90 7.39
C GLU A 130 -13.98 19.97 7.82
N ARG A 131 -13.07 19.77 6.87
CA ARG A 131 -11.61 19.79 7.14
C ARG A 131 -11.11 21.19 7.49
N LYS A 132 -10.00 21.18 8.22
CA LYS A 132 -9.20 22.38 8.52
C LYS A 132 -7.72 22.10 8.23
N GLU A 133 -6.99 23.14 7.87
CA GLU A 133 -5.53 23.08 7.71
C GLU A 133 -4.88 22.49 8.98
N GLY A 134 -3.99 21.51 8.80
CA GLY A 134 -3.26 20.90 9.90
C GLY A 134 -4.05 19.91 10.77
N ASP A 135 -5.30 19.58 10.45
CA ASP A 135 -6.11 18.64 11.24
C ASP A 135 -5.66 17.16 11.14
N GLY A 136 -4.73 16.86 10.22
CA GLY A 136 -4.15 15.52 10.06
C GLY A 136 -5.10 14.48 9.48
N THR A 137 -6.23 14.89 8.88
CA THR A 137 -7.21 13.98 8.28
C THR A 137 -7.08 13.95 6.75
N THR A 138 -7.41 12.81 6.12
CA THR A 138 -7.56 12.72 4.66
C THR A 138 -9.01 13.08 4.28
N PRO A 139 -9.22 13.92 3.25
CA PRO A 139 -10.56 14.32 2.84
C PRO A 139 -11.34 13.16 2.22
N LEU A 140 -12.53 12.88 2.71
CA LEU A 140 -13.55 12.10 2.02
C LEU A 140 -14.14 12.96 0.89
N GLY A 141 -14.39 12.34 -0.25
CA GLY A 141 -14.94 13.06 -1.42
C GLY A 141 -14.46 12.50 -2.75
N ALA A 142 -14.86 13.19 -3.82
CA ALA A 142 -14.42 12.92 -5.18
C ALA A 142 -13.62 14.13 -5.70
N TYR A 143 -12.38 13.87 -6.17
CA TYR A 143 -11.45 14.92 -6.55
C TYR A 143 -10.73 14.57 -7.85
N PRO A 144 -10.47 15.54 -8.75
CA PRO A 144 -9.64 15.29 -9.93
C PRO A 144 -8.18 15.02 -9.50
N ILE A 145 -7.47 14.21 -10.27
CA ILE A 145 -6.00 14.13 -10.23
C ILE A 145 -5.47 15.16 -11.22
N SER A 146 -4.79 16.19 -10.71
CA SER A 146 -4.39 17.34 -11.51
C SER A 146 -3.13 17.08 -12.35
N PHE A 147 -2.13 16.47 -11.76
CA PHE A 147 -0.85 16.14 -12.40
C PHE A 147 -0.02 15.19 -11.53
N ALA A 148 0.97 14.55 -12.13
CA ALA A 148 2.03 13.84 -11.44
C ALA A 148 3.23 14.78 -11.20
N PHE A 149 3.97 14.56 -10.11
CA PHE A 149 5.19 15.32 -9.83
C PHE A 149 6.23 14.47 -9.10
N GLY A 150 7.47 14.92 -9.09
CA GLY A 150 8.54 14.19 -8.40
C GLY A 150 9.93 14.72 -8.73
N PHE A 151 10.96 13.98 -8.29
CA PHE A 151 12.36 14.35 -8.51
C PHE A 151 12.94 13.92 -9.87
N PRO A 152 12.56 12.75 -10.46
CA PRO A 152 13.03 12.40 -11.79
C PRO A 152 12.70 13.46 -12.84
N SER A 153 13.52 13.59 -13.88
CA SER A 153 13.25 14.52 -14.99
C SER A 153 11.99 14.16 -15.79
N SER A 154 11.62 12.89 -15.77
CA SER A 154 10.38 12.36 -16.37
C SER A 154 9.95 11.09 -15.64
N VAL A 155 8.68 10.74 -15.78
CA VAL A 155 8.10 9.46 -15.30
C VAL A 155 7.23 8.86 -16.40
N ASN A 156 7.09 7.54 -16.39
CA ASN A 156 6.21 6.86 -17.34
C ASN A 156 4.75 7.03 -16.89
N THR A 157 4.10 8.07 -17.39
CA THR A 157 2.67 8.35 -17.14
C THR A 157 2.09 9.19 -18.28
N LYS A 158 0.77 9.13 -18.48
CA LYS A 158 0.04 10.01 -19.41
C LYS A 158 -0.42 11.32 -18.76
N LEU A 159 -0.32 11.44 -17.43
CA LEU A 159 -0.63 12.68 -16.72
C LEU A 159 0.39 13.78 -17.06
N PRO A 160 0.01 15.05 -17.03
CA PRO A 160 0.97 16.15 -16.97
C PRO A 160 1.95 15.92 -15.83
N TYR A 161 3.24 16.21 -16.05
CA TYR A 161 4.28 15.98 -15.06
C TYR A 161 5.06 17.25 -14.73
N LYS A 162 5.31 17.48 -13.42
CA LYS A 162 6.14 18.58 -12.92
C LYS A 162 7.34 18.03 -12.15
N GLN A 163 8.55 18.37 -12.60
CA GLN A 163 9.76 18.02 -11.84
C GLN A 163 9.93 18.96 -10.66
N ILE A 164 10.19 18.42 -9.46
CA ILE A 164 10.52 19.22 -8.28
C ILE A 164 11.90 19.85 -8.42
N GLN A 165 11.94 21.17 -8.27
CA GLN A 165 13.14 21.99 -8.20
C GLN A 165 13.41 22.47 -6.78
N LYS A 166 14.59 23.03 -6.52
CA LYS A 166 14.92 23.62 -5.20
C LYS A 166 13.98 24.78 -4.80
N THR A 167 13.35 25.37 -5.79
CA THR A 167 12.43 26.53 -5.70
C THR A 167 10.95 26.12 -5.64
N SER A 168 10.62 24.82 -5.74
CA SER A 168 9.24 24.34 -5.79
C SER A 168 8.59 24.32 -4.41
N TYR A 169 7.46 24.97 -4.30
CA TYR A 169 6.61 25.01 -3.10
C TYR A 169 5.17 24.67 -3.43
N TRP A 170 4.46 24.08 -2.47
CA TRP A 170 3.00 24.10 -2.43
C TRP A 170 2.60 25.23 -1.47
N SER A 171 2.01 26.28 -2.03
CA SER A 171 1.87 27.55 -1.33
C SER A 171 0.82 27.52 -0.23
N GLY A 172 1.19 28.06 0.94
CA GLY A 172 0.32 28.43 2.05
C GLY A 172 -0.02 29.91 2.09
N GLU A 173 0.50 30.71 1.16
CA GLU A 173 0.21 32.16 1.06
C GLU A 173 -1.23 32.40 0.66
N LYS A 174 -1.90 33.39 1.26
CA LYS A 174 -3.34 33.64 1.06
C LYS A 174 -3.74 33.75 -0.40
N ASN A 175 -2.95 34.44 -1.23
CA ASN A 175 -3.28 34.70 -2.63
C ASN A 175 -2.96 33.54 -3.58
N THR A 176 -2.11 32.63 -3.17
CA THR A 176 -1.68 31.44 -3.95
C THR A 176 -1.93 30.14 -3.18
N TYR A 177 -2.81 30.20 -2.19
CA TYR A 177 -3.08 29.08 -1.30
C TYR A 177 -3.48 27.82 -2.09
N ASN A 178 -2.90 26.71 -1.68
CA ASN A 178 -3.17 25.39 -2.24
C ASN A 178 -2.81 25.26 -3.74
N THR A 179 -1.75 25.97 -4.18
CA THR A 179 -1.22 25.88 -5.55
C THR A 179 0.29 25.63 -5.57
N TRP A 180 0.79 25.09 -6.67
CA TRP A 180 2.21 24.96 -6.95
C TRP A 180 2.81 26.31 -7.32
N VAL A 181 3.88 26.71 -6.65
CA VAL A 181 4.59 27.98 -6.88
C VAL A 181 6.09 27.72 -6.94
N GLU A 182 6.79 28.36 -7.87
CA GLU A 182 8.24 28.46 -7.88
C GLU A 182 8.66 29.75 -7.19
N SER A 183 9.52 29.65 -6.15
CA SER A 183 10.04 30.80 -5.43
C SER A 183 11.52 30.64 -5.11
N PRO A 184 12.38 31.62 -5.47
CA PRO A 184 13.80 31.61 -5.10
C PRO A 184 14.02 31.88 -3.60
N THR A 185 13.00 32.42 -2.92
CA THR A 185 13.02 32.72 -1.48
C THR A 185 12.03 31.82 -0.75
N LYS A 186 12.22 31.67 0.56
CA LYS A 186 11.29 30.94 1.42
C LYS A 186 9.95 31.67 1.47
N ILE A 187 8.87 30.91 1.20
CA ILE A 187 7.48 31.34 1.36
C ILE A 187 6.76 30.47 2.38
N SER A 188 5.55 30.88 2.81
CA SER A 188 4.66 30.03 3.59
C SER A 188 4.20 28.82 2.77
N GLY A 189 4.02 27.66 3.42
CA GLY A 189 3.59 26.44 2.79
C GLY A 189 4.65 25.33 2.80
N GLU A 190 4.50 24.36 1.96
CA GLU A 190 5.31 23.16 1.93
C GLU A 190 6.41 23.26 0.86
N ARG A 191 7.68 23.25 1.29
CA ARG A 191 8.81 23.16 0.37
C ARG A 191 8.97 21.74 -0.14
N LEU A 192 8.52 21.46 -1.35
CA LEU A 192 8.46 20.12 -1.93
C LEU A 192 9.83 19.42 -2.00
N TYR A 193 10.89 20.20 -2.24
CA TYR A 193 12.26 19.70 -2.28
C TYR A 193 12.74 19.03 -0.99
N SER A 194 12.09 19.30 0.14
CA SER A 194 12.46 18.76 1.46
C SER A 194 12.04 17.29 1.64
N TYR A 195 11.13 16.77 0.83
CA TYR A 195 10.51 15.46 1.01
C TYR A 195 10.97 14.45 -0.05
N LYS A 196 12.29 14.25 -0.18
CA LYS A 196 12.90 13.49 -1.27
C LYS A 196 12.42 12.04 -1.39
N ILE A 197 12.11 11.39 -0.28
CA ILE A 197 11.61 10.01 -0.25
C ILE A 197 10.12 9.99 -0.61
N CYS A 198 9.33 10.74 0.15
CA CYS A 198 7.86 10.72 -0.02
C CYS A 198 7.42 11.28 -1.37
N TYR A 199 8.10 12.31 -1.88
CA TYR A 199 7.79 12.94 -3.16
C TYR A 199 8.74 12.55 -4.28
N GLU A 200 9.43 11.39 -4.17
CA GLU A 200 10.19 10.86 -5.31
C GLU A 200 9.29 10.77 -6.54
N LYS A 201 8.05 10.29 -6.35
CA LYS A 201 6.95 10.29 -7.33
C LYS A 201 5.65 10.48 -6.58
N ALA A 202 4.80 11.37 -7.04
CA ALA A 202 3.54 11.69 -6.38
C ALA A 202 2.47 12.19 -7.36
N LEU A 203 1.21 12.19 -6.94
CA LEU A 203 0.06 12.72 -7.68
C LEU A 203 -0.60 13.84 -6.86
N ALA A 204 -0.90 14.95 -7.51
CA ALA A 204 -1.62 16.07 -6.91
C ALA A 204 -3.14 15.82 -6.98
N ILE A 205 -3.77 15.71 -5.81
CA ILE A 205 -5.22 15.55 -5.66
C ILE A 205 -5.85 16.93 -5.58
N GLY A 206 -6.85 17.19 -6.42
CA GLY A 206 -7.51 18.49 -6.56
C GLY A 206 -8.48 18.86 -5.42
N PHE A 207 -8.19 18.40 -4.21
CA PHE A 207 -8.94 18.80 -3.01
C PHE A 207 -8.80 20.31 -2.75
N ASN A 208 -9.92 20.99 -2.45
CA ASN A 208 -9.95 22.40 -2.10
C ASN A 208 -9.27 23.31 -3.14
N GLN A 209 -9.46 23.03 -4.44
CA GLN A 209 -8.88 23.83 -5.53
C GLN A 209 -9.92 24.63 -6.32
N ASN A 210 -11.20 24.23 -6.30
CA ASN A 210 -12.24 24.91 -7.06
C ASN A 210 -13.61 24.84 -6.34
N PRO A 211 -14.04 25.91 -5.65
CA PRO A 211 -13.25 27.09 -5.26
C PRO A 211 -12.28 26.80 -4.11
N VAL A 212 -11.18 27.53 -4.09
CA VAL A 212 -10.24 27.51 -2.98
C VAL A 212 -10.85 28.18 -1.75
N VAL A 213 -10.80 27.52 -0.59
CA VAL A 213 -11.18 28.09 0.70
C VAL A 213 -9.94 28.09 1.61
N PHE A 214 -9.44 29.28 1.91
CA PHE A 214 -8.26 29.44 2.77
C PHE A 214 -8.49 28.82 4.15
N GLY A 215 -7.51 28.00 4.60
CA GLY A 215 -7.55 27.31 5.90
C GLY A 215 -8.41 26.03 5.94
N ARG A 216 -9.04 25.62 4.83
CA ARG A 216 -9.77 24.33 4.76
C ARG A 216 -8.79 23.14 4.65
N GLY A 217 -7.57 23.37 4.22
CA GLY A 217 -6.54 22.39 4.00
C GLY A 217 -5.95 22.48 2.60
N SER A 218 -4.69 22.14 2.48
CA SER A 218 -3.88 22.21 1.27
C SER A 218 -2.96 21.00 1.17
N ALA A 219 -2.23 20.86 0.05
CA ALA A 219 -1.20 19.85 -0.15
C ALA A 219 -1.69 18.40 0.10
N ILE A 220 -2.84 18.04 -0.46
CA ILE A 220 -3.33 16.66 -0.42
C ILE A 220 -2.83 15.92 -1.67
N PHE A 221 -2.00 14.91 -1.44
CA PHE A 221 -1.34 14.14 -2.48
C PHE A 221 -1.57 12.63 -2.28
N LEU A 222 -1.36 11.86 -3.35
CA LEU A 222 -1.02 10.45 -3.26
C LEU A 222 0.49 10.34 -3.46
N HIS A 223 1.22 9.82 -2.47
CA HIS A 223 2.68 9.78 -2.49
C HIS A 223 3.25 8.51 -1.87
N ILE A 224 4.58 8.31 -2.01
CA ILE A 224 5.28 7.17 -1.40
C ILE A 224 5.31 7.36 0.12
N LYS A 225 4.96 6.31 0.87
CA LYS A 225 5.00 6.36 2.34
C LYS A 225 6.39 6.69 2.89
N ALA A 226 6.45 7.25 4.08
CA ALA A 226 7.71 7.37 4.80
C ALA A 226 8.25 5.98 5.20
N PRO A 227 9.57 5.82 5.41
CA PRO A 227 10.17 4.50 5.69
C PRO A 227 9.57 3.80 6.92
N ASP A 228 9.19 4.55 7.93
CA ASP A 228 8.81 4.09 9.26
C ASP A 228 7.30 4.21 9.56
N THR A 229 6.52 4.82 8.67
CA THR A 229 5.08 4.99 8.89
C THR A 229 4.26 4.98 7.60
N TRP A 230 3.04 4.48 7.70
CA TRP A 230 1.99 4.60 6.69
C TRP A 230 1.17 5.88 6.84
N GLU A 231 1.19 6.47 8.03
CA GLU A 231 0.42 7.66 8.34
C GLU A 231 1.02 8.92 7.72
N SER A 232 0.17 9.89 7.41
CA SER A 232 0.53 11.18 6.86
C SER A 232 -0.11 12.34 7.64
N SER A 233 0.09 13.57 7.18
CA SER A 233 -0.65 14.74 7.69
C SER A 233 -1.95 15.02 6.93
N GLY A 234 -2.41 14.05 6.12
CA GLY A 234 -3.66 14.13 5.34
C GLY A 234 -3.55 13.57 3.92
N CYS A 235 -2.36 13.30 3.44
CA CYS A 235 -2.11 12.65 2.15
C CYS A 235 -2.48 11.16 2.18
N ILE A 236 -2.64 10.56 1.01
CA ILE A 236 -2.74 9.11 0.83
C ILE A 236 -1.33 8.60 0.56
N THR A 237 -0.95 7.49 1.17
CA THR A 237 0.40 6.91 1.05
C THR A 237 0.35 5.49 0.52
N ILE A 238 1.28 5.14 -0.36
CA ILE A 238 1.46 3.78 -0.89
C ILE A 238 2.95 3.41 -0.89
N GLU A 239 3.24 2.12 -1.06
CA GLU A 239 4.63 1.65 -1.26
C GLU A 239 5.22 2.23 -2.55
N LYS A 240 6.56 2.37 -2.58
CA LYS A 240 7.28 2.83 -3.77
C LYS A 240 7.00 1.95 -4.99
N GLN A 241 7.04 0.63 -4.82
CA GLN A 241 6.74 -0.31 -5.89
C GLN A 241 5.31 -0.12 -6.42
N ALA A 242 4.33 0.05 -5.55
CA ALA A 242 2.94 0.30 -5.93
C ALA A 242 2.78 1.61 -6.74
N MET A 243 3.53 2.66 -6.39
CA MET A 243 3.56 3.90 -7.19
C MET A 243 4.17 3.68 -8.57
N GLU A 244 5.22 2.88 -8.68
CA GLU A 244 5.88 2.54 -9.95
C GLU A 244 4.98 1.70 -10.87
N GLU A 245 4.20 0.80 -10.30
CA GLU A 245 3.19 0.00 -11.02
C GLU A 245 1.99 0.86 -11.46
N LEU A 246 1.54 1.80 -10.62
CA LEU A 246 0.37 2.62 -10.86
C LEU A 246 0.57 3.63 -11.99
N LEU A 247 1.68 4.39 -11.97
CA LEU A 247 1.89 5.53 -12.87
C LEU A 247 1.71 5.22 -14.36
N PRO A 248 2.23 4.09 -14.91
CA PRO A 248 2.05 3.74 -16.33
C PRO A 248 0.60 3.41 -16.72
N LEU A 249 -0.23 3.03 -15.74
CA LEU A 249 -1.63 2.64 -15.97
C LEU A 249 -2.57 3.83 -16.02
N LEU A 250 -2.13 5.01 -15.54
CA LEU A 250 -2.97 6.19 -15.45
C LEU A 250 -3.27 6.80 -16.82
N LYS A 251 -4.53 7.15 -17.06
CA LYS A 251 -4.99 7.92 -18.20
C LYS A 251 -4.73 9.42 -17.97
N GLU A 252 -4.83 10.21 -19.04
CA GLU A 252 -4.61 11.66 -18.99
C GLU A 252 -5.58 12.40 -18.08
N LYS A 253 -6.82 11.89 -17.98
CA LYS A 253 -7.86 12.42 -17.11
C LYS A 253 -8.41 11.32 -16.24
N LEU A 254 -8.39 11.54 -14.96
CA LEU A 254 -9.02 10.66 -13.97
C LEU A 254 -9.30 11.41 -12.69
N SER A 255 -10.17 10.85 -11.89
CA SER A 255 -10.47 11.34 -10.54
C SER A 255 -10.23 10.27 -9.50
N ILE A 256 -10.08 10.68 -8.26
CA ILE A 256 -10.05 9.80 -7.10
C ILE A 256 -11.31 9.99 -6.27
N ILE A 257 -11.92 8.88 -5.82
CA ILE A 257 -12.98 8.85 -4.82
C ILE A 257 -12.36 8.31 -3.53
N THR A 258 -12.54 9.02 -2.43
CA THR A 258 -12.07 8.61 -1.10
C THR A 258 -13.26 8.32 -0.20
N LEU A 259 -13.31 7.10 0.35
CA LEU A 259 -14.44 6.54 1.09
C LEU A 259 -13.95 5.82 2.35
N GLN A 260 -14.78 5.79 3.37
CA GLN A 260 -14.60 4.90 4.51
C GLN A 260 -15.38 3.59 4.34
N LYS A 261 -16.52 3.64 3.66
CA LYS A 261 -17.41 2.48 3.45
C LYS A 261 -17.95 2.47 2.01
N GLU A 262 -18.17 1.27 1.48
CA GLU A 262 -18.68 1.06 0.10
C GLU A 262 -20.04 1.73 -0.14
N GLU A 263 -20.92 1.80 0.88
CA GLU A 263 -22.24 2.40 0.78
C GLU A 263 -22.19 3.89 0.45
N GLU A 264 -21.07 4.55 0.75
CA GLU A 264 -20.87 5.97 0.47
C GLU A 264 -20.69 6.29 -1.03
N LEU A 265 -20.42 5.27 -1.87
CA LEU A 265 -20.31 5.45 -3.33
C LEU A 265 -21.53 6.13 -3.94
N GLN A 266 -22.72 5.88 -3.40
CA GLN A 266 -23.96 6.51 -3.90
C GLN A 266 -24.02 8.03 -3.74
N LYS A 267 -23.10 8.66 -2.98
CA LYS A 267 -23.00 10.11 -2.81
C LYS A 267 -22.37 10.81 -4.02
N TYR A 268 -21.67 10.07 -4.88
CA TYR A 268 -20.86 10.60 -5.97
C TYR A 268 -21.41 10.13 -7.33
#